data_28e7fc9e70243743feff72573e0dbbd9
#
_entry.id   28e7fc9e70243743feff72573e0dbbd9
#
_cell.length_a   1.000
_cell.length_b   1.000
_cell.length_c   1.000
_cell.angle_alpha   90.00
_cell.angle_beta   90.00
_cell.angle_gamma   90.00
#
_symmetry.space_group_name_H-M   'P 1'
#
loop_
_entity.id
_entity.type
_entity.pdbx_description
1 polymer ?
#
loop_
_entity_poly.entity_id
_entity_poly.type
_entity_poly.pdbx_seq_one_letter_code
_entity_poly.pdbx_strand_id
1 'polypeptide(L)'
;MEGTLSGSITLKRLKKGVNVVLSIETENAALYQGWNDKTSTPAPNFQTPANQPILVPKAVATNGQTASITNGTWYYNNTMLVVTTTATSEGFYKCSDARFAINPSNYKLRIIDNIASASNTSNDMFTFKCSGEAASTSYESEATAELHLQIVGSSAAALYIEGGCTLSLANASTKLKARFFIDGGEITSGYSYRFFDEKNNTLQDSTSRELTATRDMIDGIGGIYCSAYKTGDSKKTALATDFHKITDIGDEYELEASVDKDWDGVNSQRVTAHVYRFSSGEKGDEITSSLKGTFTHTFASSLNNIPLGSKTGVAVDVDAEIWGKITNDNEDVRDFISYKA
;
A
#
# COMPACT_ATOMS: atom_id res chain seq x y z
N MET A 1 -33.84 -36.66 -31.06
CA MET A 1 -33.64 -36.31 -29.63
C MET A 1 -32.96 -34.97 -29.61
N GLU A 2 -33.68 -33.91 -29.28
CA GLU A 2 -33.08 -32.60 -29.05
C GLU A 2 -32.52 -32.60 -27.61
N GLY A 3 -31.23 -32.74 -27.48
CA GLY A 3 -30.56 -32.59 -26.19
C GLY A 3 -30.04 -31.17 -26.04
N THR A 4 -30.56 -30.42 -25.07
CA THR A 4 -30.05 -29.12 -24.67
C THR A 4 -28.77 -29.36 -23.88
N LEU A 5 -27.60 -29.08 -24.46
CA LEU A 5 -26.33 -29.07 -23.76
C LEU A 5 -26.16 -27.69 -23.11
N SER A 6 -26.28 -27.64 -21.79
CA SER A 6 -25.94 -26.43 -21.01
C SER A 6 -24.48 -26.54 -20.59
N GLY A 7 -23.60 -25.81 -21.25
CA GLY A 7 -22.19 -25.65 -20.84
C GLY A 7 -22.10 -24.72 -19.65
N SER A 8 -21.55 -25.16 -18.52
CA SER A 8 -21.25 -24.30 -17.39
C SER A 8 -19.79 -23.85 -17.46
N ILE A 9 -19.57 -22.60 -17.77
CA ILE A 9 -18.27 -21.97 -17.57
C ILE A 9 -18.11 -21.74 -16.06
N THR A 10 -17.15 -22.41 -15.43
CA THR A 10 -16.86 -22.16 -14.03
C THR A 10 -15.82 -21.04 -13.99
N LEU A 11 -16.28 -19.81 -14.00
CA LEU A 11 -15.44 -18.68 -13.61
C LEU A 11 -15.09 -18.86 -12.14
N LYS A 12 -13.80 -18.99 -11.83
CA LYS A 12 -13.35 -18.82 -10.46
C LYS A 12 -13.50 -17.32 -10.17
N ARG A 13 -14.66 -16.95 -9.61
CA ARG A 13 -14.78 -15.66 -8.94
C ARG A 13 -13.67 -15.63 -7.90
N LEU A 14 -12.70 -14.74 -8.04
CA LEU A 14 -11.82 -14.39 -6.95
C LEU A 14 -12.77 -14.06 -5.79
N LYS A 15 -12.76 -14.90 -4.75
CA LYS A 15 -13.57 -14.65 -3.56
C LYS A 15 -13.28 -13.21 -3.20
N LYS A 16 -14.31 -12.36 -3.09
CA LYS A 16 -14.21 -11.02 -2.52
C LYS A 16 -13.71 -11.15 -1.08
N GLY A 17 -12.41 -11.36 -0.92
CA GLY A 17 -11.76 -11.09 0.32
C GLY A 17 -11.45 -9.60 0.27
N VAL A 18 -12.13 -8.82 1.08
CA VAL A 18 -11.74 -7.45 1.29
C VAL A 18 -10.42 -7.49 2.03
N ASN A 19 -9.32 -7.29 1.31
CA ASN A 19 -8.03 -7.09 1.95
C ASN A 19 -8.00 -5.66 2.49
N VAL A 20 -7.56 -5.50 3.73
CA VAL A 20 -7.36 -4.21 4.34
C VAL A 20 -5.87 -3.99 4.50
N VAL A 21 -5.37 -2.89 3.96
CA VAL A 21 -4.01 -2.42 4.19
C VAL A 21 -4.06 -1.44 5.35
N LEU A 22 -3.36 -1.78 6.42
CA LEU A 22 -3.14 -0.88 7.54
C LEU A 22 -1.78 -0.19 7.37
N SER A 23 -1.75 1.12 7.51
CA SER A 23 -0.54 1.94 7.49
C SER A 23 -0.52 2.89 8.68
N ILE A 24 0.66 3.39 9.01
CA ILE A 24 0.86 4.44 10.01
C ILE A 24 1.47 5.63 9.28
N GLU A 25 0.75 6.74 9.29
CA GLU A 25 1.25 8.02 8.77
C GLU A 25 1.75 8.89 9.91
N THR A 26 2.61 9.85 9.61
CA THR A 26 3.14 10.79 10.60
C THR A 26 2.65 12.20 10.30
N GLU A 27 2.11 12.87 11.31
CA GLU A 27 1.66 14.26 11.25
C GLU A 27 2.47 15.13 12.22
N ASN A 28 2.41 16.44 12.05
CA ASN A 28 2.97 17.52 12.87
C ASN A 28 4.50 17.60 12.80
N ALA A 29 5.23 16.56 13.14
CA ALA A 29 6.70 16.54 13.15
C ALA A 29 7.23 15.20 12.62
N ALA A 30 8.50 15.17 12.19
CA ALA A 30 9.15 13.94 11.74
C ALA A 30 9.30 12.94 12.89
N LEU A 31 9.22 11.65 12.58
CA LEU A 31 9.48 10.55 13.51
C LEU A 31 10.99 10.31 13.62
N TYR A 32 11.68 11.33 14.10
CA TYR A 32 13.13 11.40 14.24
C TYR A 32 13.53 12.21 15.45
N GLN A 33 14.54 11.73 16.21
CA GLN A 33 15.19 12.51 17.27
C GLN A 33 16.67 12.14 17.37
N GLY A 34 17.54 13.15 17.36
CA GLY A 34 18.97 13.00 17.61
C GLY A 34 19.32 13.20 19.08
N TRP A 35 20.32 12.49 19.57
CA TRP A 35 20.99 12.79 20.82
C TRP A 35 22.29 13.52 20.58
N ASN A 36 22.40 14.77 21.01
CA ASN A 36 23.63 15.54 20.91
C ASN A 36 24.52 15.21 22.13
N ASP A 37 25.57 14.45 21.90
CA ASP A 37 26.50 13.99 22.94
C ASP A 37 27.35 15.14 23.55
N LYS A 38 27.57 16.23 22.82
CA LYS A 38 28.33 17.40 23.32
C LYS A 38 27.52 18.27 24.26
N THR A 39 26.21 18.44 23.95
CA THR A 39 25.31 19.26 24.78
C THR A 39 24.50 18.44 25.77
N SER A 40 24.53 17.10 25.63
CA SER A 40 23.72 16.15 26.40
C SER A 40 22.23 16.47 26.29
N THR A 41 21.76 16.82 25.10
CA THR A 41 20.36 17.19 24.83
C THR A 41 19.81 16.49 23.60
N PRO A 42 18.52 16.10 23.60
CA PRO A 42 17.84 15.61 22.42
C PRO A 42 17.44 16.76 21.49
N ALA A 43 17.47 16.52 20.18
CA ALA A 43 17.03 17.46 19.15
C ALA A 43 16.40 16.73 17.95
N PRO A 44 15.18 17.12 17.49
CA PRO A 44 14.32 18.17 18.06
C PRO A 44 13.80 17.78 19.46
N ASN A 45 13.47 18.77 20.30
CA ASN A 45 12.93 18.53 21.63
C ASN A 45 11.42 18.25 21.52
N PHE A 46 10.99 17.02 21.81
CA PHE A 46 9.58 16.60 21.72
C PHE A 46 8.70 17.14 22.87
N GLN A 47 9.28 17.72 23.91
CA GLN A 47 8.50 18.46 24.91
C GLN A 47 7.90 19.75 24.34
N THR A 48 8.41 20.24 23.21
CA THR A 48 7.85 21.38 22.49
C THR A 48 6.71 20.93 21.57
N PRO A 49 5.46 21.42 21.70
CA PRO A 49 4.31 20.91 20.96
C PRO A 49 4.48 20.87 19.42
N ALA A 50 5.18 21.86 18.84
CA ALA A 50 5.44 21.91 17.41
C ALA A 50 6.38 20.79 16.90
N ASN A 51 7.10 20.15 17.81
CA ASN A 51 8.05 19.07 17.49
C ASN A 51 7.51 17.68 17.82
N GLN A 52 6.29 17.56 18.33
CA GLN A 52 5.69 16.30 18.76
C GLN A 52 5.18 15.50 17.55
N PRO A 53 5.77 14.37 17.18
CA PRO A 53 5.21 13.52 16.13
C PRO A 53 3.85 12.96 16.56
N ILE A 54 2.92 12.89 15.61
CA ILE A 54 1.63 12.23 15.78
C ILE A 54 1.55 11.09 14.78
N LEU A 55 1.43 9.86 15.28
CA LEU A 55 1.24 8.67 14.49
C LEU A 55 -0.25 8.44 14.26
N VAL A 56 -0.63 8.28 13.00
CA VAL A 56 -2.03 8.17 12.56
C VAL A 56 -2.23 6.83 11.88
N PRO A 57 -2.95 5.89 12.51
CA PRO A 57 -3.28 4.64 11.86
C PRO A 57 -4.35 4.88 10.78
N LYS A 58 -4.13 4.32 9.59
CA LYS A 58 -5.07 4.35 8.46
C LYS A 58 -5.32 2.95 7.94
N ALA A 59 -6.58 2.57 7.87
CA ALA A 59 -7.04 1.33 7.27
C ALA A 59 -7.74 1.62 5.95
N VAL A 60 -7.23 1.04 4.87
CA VAL A 60 -7.77 1.23 3.51
C VAL A 60 -8.12 -0.14 2.93
N ALA A 61 -9.36 -0.30 2.49
CA ALA A 61 -9.81 -1.52 1.85
C ALA A 61 -9.41 -1.54 0.37
N THR A 62 -8.96 -2.69 -0.13
CA THR A 62 -8.48 -2.85 -1.52
C THR A 62 -9.60 -2.71 -2.56
N ASN A 63 -10.86 -2.88 -2.15
CA ASN A 63 -12.03 -2.70 -3.02
C ASN A 63 -12.56 -1.27 -3.08
N GLY A 64 -11.79 -0.27 -2.60
CA GLY A 64 -12.20 1.13 -2.55
C GLY A 64 -13.27 1.46 -1.52
N GLN A 65 -13.73 0.50 -0.71
CA GLN A 65 -14.68 0.75 0.38
C GLN A 65 -13.96 1.28 1.61
N THR A 66 -14.67 2.03 2.43
CA THR A 66 -14.15 2.54 3.70
C THR A 66 -13.92 1.38 4.66
N ALA A 67 -12.70 1.26 5.19
CA ALA A 67 -12.40 0.39 6.32
C ALA A 67 -12.46 1.20 7.61
N SER A 68 -13.14 0.67 8.62
CA SER A 68 -13.21 1.28 9.94
C SER A 68 -12.34 0.53 10.94
N ILE A 69 -11.73 1.26 11.86
CA ILE A 69 -11.03 0.69 13.01
C ILE A 69 -11.99 0.75 14.20
N THR A 70 -12.36 -0.41 14.75
CA THR A 70 -13.26 -0.50 15.91
C THR A 70 -12.53 -0.72 17.21
N ASN A 71 -11.38 -1.40 17.17
CA ASN A 71 -10.47 -1.55 18.29
C ASN A 71 -9.03 -1.32 17.81
N GLY A 72 -8.22 -0.68 18.65
CA GLY A 72 -6.82 -0.43 18.33
C GLY A 72 -5.96 -0.38 19.59
N THR A 73 -4.77 -0.94 19.50
CA THR A 73 -3.79 -0.98 20.59
C THR A 73 -2.41 -0.65 20.07
N TRP A 74 -1.74 0.26 20.73
CA TRP A 74 -0.36 0.64 20.45
C TRP A 74 0.63 -0.12 21.33
N TYR A 75 1.76 -0.44 20.74
CA TYR A 75 2.93 -1.00 21.41
C TYR A 75 4.15 -0.14 21.10
N TYR A 76 5.00 0.04 22.07
CA TYR A 76 6.32 0.64 21.95
C TYR A 76 7.37 -0.39 22.34
N ASN A 77 8.26 -0.75 21.42
CA ASN A 77 9.25 -1.82 21.62
C ASN A 77 8.62 -3.09 22.23
N ASN A 78 7.50 -3.55 21.64
CA ASN A 78 6.69 -4.69 22.08
C ASN A 78 5.99 -4.53 23.45
N THR A 79 6.09 -3.37 24.11
CA THR A 79 5.38 -3.09 25.36
C THR A 79 4.07 -2.36 25.07
N MET A 80 2.96 -2.89 25.54
CA MET A 80 1.64 -2.29 25.33
C MET A 80 1.51 -0.93 26.03
N LEU A 81 1.04 0.06 25.29
CA LEU A 81 0.75 1.40 25.82
C LEU A 81 -0.70 1.44 26.33
N VAL A 82 -0.87 1.47 27.64
CA VAL A 82 -2.19 1.52 28.29
C VAL A 82 -2.57 2.98 28.53
N VAL A 83 -3.73 3.38 28.00
CA VAL A 83 -4.26 4.74 28.20
C VAL A 83 -4.69 4.92 29.66
N THR A 84 -4.28 6.03 30.26
CA THR A 84 -4.68 6.42 31.61
C THR A 84 -5.84 7.41 31.59
N THR A 85 -6.31 7.85 32.76
CA THR A 85 -7.35 8.90 32.89
C THR A 85 -6.79 10.32 32.81
N THR A 86 -5.47 10.48 32.70
CA THR A 86 -4.82 11.81 32.66
C THR A 86 -4.94 12.43 31.28
N ALA A 87 -5.90 13.36 31.12
CA ALA A 87 -6.08 14.09 29.88
C ALA A 87 -4.91 15.05 29.60
N THR A 88 -4.62 15.20 28.31
CA THR A 88 -3.75 16.24 27.77
C THR A 88 -4.58 17.17 26.89
N SER A 89 -3.98 17.80 25.88
CA SER A 89 -4.71 18.64 24.91
C SER A 89 -5.38 17.81 23.81
N GLU A 90 -6.43 18.34 23.18
CA GLU A 90 -7.02 17.84 21.93
C GLU A 90 -7.55 16.38 22.01
N GLY A 91 -8.08 15.99 23.16
CA GLY A 91 -8.66 14.65 23.34
C GLY A 91 -7.65 13.52 23.50
N PHE A 92 -6.36 13.85 23.68
CA PHE A 92 -5.35 12.85 24.03
C PHE A 92 -5.29 12.61 25.54
N TYR A 93 -4.96 11.38 25.92
CA TYR A 93 -4.75 10.95 27.28
C TYR A 93 -3.37 10.30 27.42
N LYS A 94 -2.66 10.58 28.51
CA LYS A 94 -1.35 9.97 28.77
C LYS A 94 -1.47 8.44 28.83
N CYS A 95 -0.41 7.78 28.43
CA CYS A 95 -0.28 6.34 28.56
C CYS A 95 0.43 5.95 29.87
N SER A 96 0.48 4.64 30.14
CA SER A 96 1.30 4.03 31.20
C SER A 96 2.77 4.47 31.09
N ASP A 97 3.28 4.59 29.87
CA ASP A 97 4.53 5.29 29.60
C ASP A 97 4.19 6.77 29.33
N ALA A 98 4.57 7.63 30.27
CA ALA A 98 4.20 9.05 30.26
C ALA A 98 4.78 9.87 29.09
N ARG A 99 5.71 9.27 28.30
CA ARG A 99 6.24 9.89 27.08
C ARG A 99 5.23 9.92 25.94
N PHE A 100 4.13 9.16 26.05
CA PHE A 100 3.15 8.98 25.01
C PHE A 100 1.75 9.39 25.49
N ALA A 101 0.95 9.84 24.53
CA ALA A 101 -0.48 10.09 24.72
C ALA A 101 -1.26 9.55 23.54
N ILE A 102 -2.41 8.93 23.81
CA ILE A 102 -3.29 8.35 22.78
C ILE A 102 -4.64 9.05 22.82
N ASN A 103 -5.19 9.32 21.65
CA ASN A 103 -6.59 9.74 21.50
C ASN A 103 -7.46 8.48 21.30
N PRO A 104 -8.30 8.09 22.27
CA PRO A 104 -9.08 6.86 22.19
C PRO A 104 -10.19 6.88 21.13
N SER A 105 -10.57 8.07 20.62
CA SER A 105 -11.65 8.19 19.63
C SER A 105 -11.18 7.92 18.21
N ASN A 106 -9.88 8.08 17.90
CA ASN A 106 -9.32 7.92 16.56
C ASN A 106 -7.99 7.16 16.56
N TYR A 107 -7.56 6.66 17.72
CA TYR A 107 -6.34 5.89 17.95
C TYR A 107 -5.03 6.61 17.56
N LYS A 108 -5.04 7.93 17.33
CA LYS A 108 -3.80 8.68 17.12
C LYS A 108 -2.91 8.60 18.37
N LEU A 109 -1.61 8.36 18.14
CA LEU A 109 -0.60 8.38 19.19
C LEU A 109 0.30 9.61 19.01
N ARG A 110 0.49 10.38 20.07
CA ARG A 110 1.37 11.55 20.13
C ARG A 110 2.56 11.25 21.03
N ILE A 111 3.76 11.57 20.57
CA ILE A 111 4.97 11.53 21.37
C ILE A 111 5.12 12.90 22.03
N ILE A 112 5.04 12.94 23.38
CA ILE A 112 4.96 14.19 24.14
C ILE A 112 6.20 14.47 24.99
N ASP A 113 7.16 13.54 24.99
CA ASP A 113 8.41 13.67 25.71
C ASP A 113 9.57 13.06 24.89
N ASN A 114 10.78 13.44 25.25
CA ASN A 114 11.98 13.00 24.57
C ASN A 114 12.25 11.50 24.76
N ILE A 115 12.70 10.86 23.69
CA ILE A 115 13.01 9.43 23.63
C ILE A 115 14.53 9.22 23.56
N ALA A 116 15.22 10.01 22.70
CA ALA A 116 16.67 9.96 22.58
C ALA A 116 17.34 10.36 23.89
N SER A 117 18.35 9.58 24.29
CA SER A 117 19.18 9.83 25.49
C SER A 117 20.56 9.23 25.25
N ALA A 118 21.50 9.49 26.14
CA ALA A 118 22.83 8.87 26.08
C ALA A 118 22.79 7.33 26.06
N SER A 119 21.75 6.72 26.63
CA SER A 119 21.54 5.26 26.67
C SER A 119 20.54 4.74 25.64
N ASN A 120 19.86 5.61 24.90
CA ASN A 120 18.89 5.25 23.87
C ASN A 120 19.15 6.06 22.58
N THR A 121 19.95 5.48 21.72
CA THR A 121 20.38 6.07 20.43
C THR A 121 20.18 5.10 19.27
N SER A 122 19.49 3.98 19.50
CA SER A 122 19.08 3.00 18.51
C SER A 122 17.61 3.21 18.16
N ASN A 123 17.26 2.91 16.92
CA ASN A 123 15.89 3.05 16.46
C ASN A 123 14.90 2.26 17.31
N ASP A 124 13.78 2.89 17.60
CA ASP A 124 12.68 2.32 18.37
C ASP A 124 11.48 2.03 17.45
N MET A 125 10.69 1.02 17.82
CA MET A 125 9.58 0.55 17.00
C MET A 125 8.24 0.82 17.66
N PHE A 126 7.33 1.44 16.91
CA PHE A 126 5.91 1.50 17.23
C PHE A 126 5.16 0.44 16.42
N THR A 127 4.29 -0.31 17.07
CA THR A 127 3.37 -1.26 16.42
C THR A 127 1.94 -0.90 16.78
N PHE A 128 1.09 -0.79 15.78
CA PHE A 128 -0.34 -0.64 15.98
C PHE A 128 -1.05 -1.92 15.53
N LYS A 129 -1.82 -2.52 16.43
CA LYS A 129 -2.67 -3.69 16.13
C LYS A 129 -4.11 -3.27 16.22
N CYS A 130 -4.91 -3.65 15.26
CA CYS A 130 -6.32 -3.29 15.25
C CYS A 130 -7.22 -4.40 14.72
N SER A 131 -8.50 -4.31 15.08
CA SER A 131 -9.61 -4.96 14.41
C SER A 131 -10.61 -3.93 13.93
N GLY A 132 -11.36 -4.28 12.90
CA GLY A 132 -12.34 -3.37 12.31
C GLY A 132 -13.24 -4.06 11.31
N GLU A 133 -13.95 -3.25 10.54
CA GLU A 133 -14.87 -3.72 9.52
C GLU A 133 -14.61 -3.04 8.17
N ALA A 134 -14.67 -3.83 7.11
CA ALA A 134 -14.66 -3.36 5.75
C ALA A 134 -15.72 -4.15 4.96
N ALA A 135 -16.66 -3.46 4.29
CA ALA A 135 -17.76 -4.08 3.56
C ALA A 135 -18.53 -5.16 4.37
N SER A 136 -18.81 -4.87 5.63
CA SER A 136 -19.49 -5.81 6.57
C SER A 136 -18.69 -7.10 6.83
N THR A 137 -17.39 -7.07 6.59
CA THR A 137 -16.47 -8.18 6.91
C THR A 137 -15.48 -7.70 7.94
N SER A 138 -15.35 -8.44 9.06
CA SER A 138 -14.38 -8.15 10.10
C SER A 138 -12.97 -8.45 9.60
N TYR A 139 -12.00 -7.63 10.02
CA TYR A 139 -10.59 -7.83 9.75
C TYR A 139 -9.74 -7.61 11.01
N GLU A 140 -8.56 -8.20 11.03
CA GLU A 140 -7.48 -7.90 11.97
C GLU A 140 -6.24 -7.55 11.17
N SER A 141 -5.50 -6.55 11.64
CA SER A 141 -4.29 -6.09 10.95
C SER A 141 -3.31 -5.46 11.92
N GLU A 142 -2.03 -5.42 11.51
CA GLU A 142 -0.99 -4.71 12.24
C GLU A 142 -0.12 -3.90 11.29
N ALA A 143 0.41 -2.77 11.78
CA ALA A 143 1.37 -1.94 11.09
C ALA A 143 2.46 -1.47 12.05
N THR A 144 3.63 -1.16 11.50
CA THR A 144 4.78 -0.68 12.28
C THR A 144 5.25 0.66 11.75
N ALA A 145 5.79 1.50 12.65
CA ALA A 145 6.51 2.72 12.33
C ALA A 145 7.79 2.77 13.16
N GLU A 146 8.87 3.17 12.54
CA GLU A 146 10.18 3.25 13.16
C GLU A 146 10.50 4.69 13.56
N LEU A 147 10.78 4.93 14.84
CA LEU A 147 11.36 6.17 15.32
C LEU A 147 12.87 6.11 15.12
N HIS A 148 13.37 6.95 14.23
CA HIS A 148 14.79 7.02 13.95
C HIS A 148 15.52 7.80 15.04
N LEU A 149 16.41 7.10 15.75
CA LEU A 149 17.28 7.69 16.77
C LEU A 149 18.72 7.60 16.30
N GLN A 150 19.48 8.67 16.53
CA GLN A 150 20.92 8.67 16.24
C GLN A 150 21.69 9.59 17.16
N ILE A 151 22.97 9.31 17.33
CA ILE A 151 23.90 10.27 17.94
C ILE A 151 24.18 11.35 16.93
N VAL A 152 23.94 12.61 17.31
CA VAL A 152 24.30 13.79 16.52
C VAL A 152 25.49 14.49 17.19
N GLY A 153 26.56 14.59 16.42
CA GLY A 153 27.73 15.39 16.74
C GLY A 153 27.86 16.49 15.68
N SER A 154 28.90 17.24 15.57
CA SER A 154 29.04 18.28 14.55
C SER A 154 28.85 17.75 13.12
N SER A 155 27.88 18.31 12.38
CA SER A 155 27.64 18.12 10.94
C SER A 155 26.97 16.80 10.53
N ALA A 156 26.29 16.10 11.42
CA ALA A 156 25.44 14.96 11.02
C ALA A 156 24.20 15.45 10.27
N ALA A 157 24.03 14.97 9.02
CA ALA A 157 22.87 15.26 8.20
C ALA A 157 21.91 14.06 8.19
N ALA A 158 20.61 14.32 8.31
CA ALA A 158 19.56 13.32 8.19
C ALA A 158 18.41 13.86 7.33
N LEU A 159 17.77 12.97 6.58
CA LEU A 159 16.59 13.27 5.77
C LEU A 159 15.52 12.25 6.08
N TYR A 160 14.27 12.70 6.17
CA TYR A 160 13.11 11.84 6.37
C TYR A 160 11.99 12.31 5.47
N ILE A 161 11.29 11.36 4.84
CA ILE A 161 10.11 11.62 4.03
C ILE A 161 8.89 11.24 4.86
N GLU A 162 8.06 12.21 5.16
CA GLU A 162 6.73 11.99 5.75
C GLU A 162 5.65 12.07 4.67
N GLY A 163 4.54 11.38 4.85
CA GLY A 163 3.40 11.42 3.95
C GLY A 163 2.55 10.14 3.99
N GLY A 164 1.56 10.08 3.09
CA GLY A 164 0.72 8.91 2.97
C GLY A 164 1.47 7.74 2.33
N CYS A 165 1.22 6.55 2.87
CA CYS A 165 1.87 5.31 2.43
C CYS A 165 1.02 4.49 1.46
N THR A 166 -0.18 4.97 1.08
CA THR A 166 -1.15 4.19 0.33
C THR A 166 -1.84 5.04 -0.73
N LEU A 167 -1.87 4.55 -1.95
CA LEU A 167 -2.65 5.10 -3.05
C LEU A 167 -3.76 4.12 -3.44
N SER A 168 -4.87 4.63 -3.92
CA SER A 168 -6.01 3.85 -4.41
C SER A 168 -6.79 4.68 -5.44
N LEU A 169 -7.83 4.10 -6.07
CA LEU A 169 -8.74 4.86 -6.92
C LEU A 169 -9.38 6.05 -6.20
N ALA A 170 -9.79 5.85 -4.94
CA ALA A 170 -10.41 6.90 -4.14
C ALA A 170 -9.41 7.96 -3.68
N ASN A 171 -8.14 7.59 -3.52
CA ASN A 171 -7.04 8.45 -3.09
C ASN A 171 -5.88 8.33 -4.09
N ALA A 172 -6.06 8.88 -5.28
CA ALA A 172 -5.13 8.74 -6.40
C ALA A 172 -3.80 9.48 -6.22
N SER A 173 -3.66 10.28 -5.19
CA SER A 173 -2.43 11.01 -4.88
C SER A 173 -2.22 11.19 -3.39
N THR A 174 -0.96 11.34 -2.99
CA THR A 174 -0.55 11.70 -1.63
C THR A 174 0.54 12.77 -1.66
N LYS A 175 0.59 13.60 -0.64
CA LYS A 175 1.68 14.57 -0.48
C LYS A 175 2.79 13.92 0.34
N LEU A 176 3.99 13.94 -0.20
CA LEU A 176 5.22 13.59 0.48
C LEU A 176 5.96 14.87 0.84
N LYS A 177 6.57 14.93 2.01
CA LYS A 177 7.36 16.06 2.47
C LYS A 177 8.69 15.60 3.02
N ALA A 178 9.76 16.10 2.43
CA ALA A 178 11.12 15.90 2.91
C ALA A 178 11.40 16.80 4.12
N ARG A 179 11.86 16.19 5.20
CA ARG A 179 12.36 16.89 6.38
C ARG A 179 13.86 16.65 6.51
N PHE A 180 14.61 17.72 6.40
CA PHE A 180 16.07 17.69 6.42
C PHE A 180 16.60 18.29 7.70
N PHE A 181 17.56 17.61 8.33
CA PHE A 181 18.14 17.98 9.61
C PHE A 181 19.67 18.06 9.50
N ILE A 182 20.25 19.03 10.18
CA ILE A 182 21.69 19.09 10.44
C ILE A 182 21.86 19.29 11.95
N ASP A 183 22.66 18.43 12.56
CA ASP A 183 22.92 18.42 14.01
C ASP A 183 21.64 18.40 14.86
N GLY A 184 20.60 17.69 14.38
CA GLY A 184 19.30 17.57 15.03
C GLY A 184 18.34 18.75 14.83
N GLY A 185 18.81 19.86 14.23
CA GLY A 185 17.94 21.00 13.85
C GLY A 185 17.32 20.84 12.47
N GLU A 186 16.01 21.05 12.33
CA GLU A 186 15.37 21.03 11.01
C GLU A 186 15.81 22.24 10.19
N ILE A 187 16.24 21.98 8.95
CA ILE A 187 16.69 22.99 8.01
C ILE A 187 15.60 23.22 6.97
N THR A 188 15.15 24.45 6.83
CA THR A 188 14.02 24.79 5.95
C THR A 188 14.42 25.60 4.70
N SER A 189 15.68 26.00 4.58
CA SER A 189 16.15 26.80 3.45
C SER A 189 17.64 26.52 3.13
N GLY A 190 18.11 26.95 1.96
CA GLY A 190 19.49 26.79 1.51
C GLY A 190 19.81 25.44 0.89
N TYR A 191 18.82 24.57 0.74
CA TYR A 191 18.98 23.24 0.18
C TYR A 191 17.94 22.98 -0.90
N SER A 192 18.28 22.07 -1.81
CA SER A 192 17.43 21.53 -2.87
C SER A 192 17.18 20.05 -2.64
N TYR A 193 16.05 19.58 -3.14
CA TYR A 193 15.54 18.21 -2.93
C TYR A 193 15.30 17.57 -4.27
N ARG A 194 15.91 16.41 -4.50
CA ARG A 194 15.66 15.58 -5.66
C ARG A 194 14.85 14.38 -5.22
N PHE A 195 13.59 14.31 -5.69
CA PHE A 195 12.75 13.13 -5.58
C PHE A 195 12.93 12.26 -6.82
N PHE A 196 13.07 10.96 -6.64
CA PHE A 196 13.30 10.01 -7.75
C PHE A 196 12.73 8.63 -7.41
N ASP A 197 12.42 7.87 -8.46
CA ASP A 197 11.91 6.51 -8.35
C ASP A 197 13.01 5.48 -8.07
N GLU A 198 12.64 4.22 -7.93
CA GLU A 198 13.58 3.11 -7.72
C GLU A 198 14.53 2.87 -8.91
N LYS A 199 14.16 3.35 -10.09
CA LYS A 199 14.98 3.30 -11.32
C LYS A 199 15.88 4.53 -11.47
N ASN A 200 15.91 5.41 -10.45
CA ASN A 200 16.64 6.67 -10.43
C ASN A 200 16.15 7.72 -11.44
N ASN A 201 14.90 7.58 -11.95
CA ASN A 201 14.29 8.63 -12.76
C ASN A 201 13.88 9.79 -11.86
N THR A 202 14.28 11.01 -12.23
CA THR A 202 13.94 12.21 -11.44
C THR A 202 12.47 12.56 -11.62
N LEU A 203 11.73 12.61 -10.53
CA LEU A 203 10.33 13.03 -10.45
C LEU A 203 10.23 14.54 -10.21
N GLN A 204 11.07 15.07 -9.33
CA GLN A 204 11.21 16.49 -9.04
C GLN A 204 12.62 16.79 -8.58
N ASP A 205 13.15 17.95 -8.98
CA ASP A 205 14.45 18.45 -8.51
C ASP A 205 14.36 19.98 -8.36
N SER A 206 14.18 20.43 -7.13
CA SER A 206 13.91 21.84 -6.83
C SER A 206 14.18 22.16 -5.36
N THR A 207 13.95 23.41 -4.96
CA THR A 207 13.98 23.83 -3.54
C THR A 207 12.70 23.46 -2.78
N SER A 208 11.67 22.96 -3.47
CA SER A 208 10.45 22.46 -2.81
C SER A 208 10.75 21.17 -2.04
N ARG A 209 10.32 21.15 -0.80
CA ARG A 209 10.40 19.96 0.07
C ARG A 209 9.21 19.02 -0.13
N GLU A 210 8.23 19.40 -0.95
CA GLU A 210 7.00 18.64 -1.15
C GLU A 210 6.92 18.10 -2.57
N LEU A 211 6.50 16.84 -2.68
CA LEU A 211 6.14 16.14 -3.92
C LEU A 211 4.71 15.63 -3.78
N THR A 212 3.88 15.82 -4.80
CA THR A 212 2.62 15.09 -4.90
C THR A 212 2.89 13.79 -5.66
N ALA A 213 2.90 12.69 -4.93
CA ALA A 213 3.02 11.35 -5.52
C ALA A 213 1.66 10.90 -6.04
N THR A 214 1.62 10.34 -7.25
CA THR A 214 0.43 9.85 -7.95
C THR A 214 0.59 8.38 -8.28
N ARG A 215 -0.51 7.70 -8.60
CA ARG A 215 -0.52 6.26 -8.89
C ARG A 215 0.36 5.86 -10.07
N ASP A 216 0.45 6.72 -11.09
CA ASP A 216 1.31 6.50 -12.27
C ASP A 216 2.82 6.58 -11.97
N MET A 217 3.21 7.09 -10.82
CA MET A 217 4.60 7.08 -10.34
C MET A 217 4.97 5.78 -9.61
N ILE A 218 3.96 5.00 -9.19
CA ILE A 218 4.12 3.79 -8.37
C ILE A 218 3.34 2.66 -9.04
N ASP A 219 3.97 1.53 -9.27
CA ASP A 219 3.34 0.32 -9.79
C ASP A 219 3.34 -0.77 -8.71
N GLY A 220 2.18 -0.99 -8.11
CA GLY A 220 2.01 -1.95 -7.03
C GLY A 220 2.67 -1.52 -5.72
N ILE A 221 3.69 -2.24 -5.27
CA ILE A 221 4.48 -1.90 -4.08
C ILE A 221 5.79 -1.29 -4.56
N GLY A 222 6.00 -0.04 -4.25
CA GLY A 222 7.21 0.68 -4.62
C GLY A 222 7.54 1.77 -3.60
N GLY A 223 8.35 2.73 -4.01
CA GLY A 223 8.66 3.87 -3.17
C GLY A 223 9.35 4.99 -3.91
N ILE A 224 9.47 6.07 -3.19
CA ILE A 224 10.09 7.30 -3.68
C ILE A 224 11.27 7.63 -2.78
N TYR A 225 12.41 7.81 -3.39
CA TYR A 225 13.61 8.35 -2.74
C TYR A 225 13.60 9.86 -2.77
N CYS A 226 14.22 10.47 -1.77
CA CYS A 226 14.57 11.88 -1.78
C CYS A 226 16.01 12.06 -1.32
N SER A 227 16.77 12.88 -2.04
CA SER A 227 18.10 13.31 -1.64
C SER A 227 18.13 14.83 -1.42
N ALA A 228 18.71 15.27 -0.31
CA ALA A 228 18.97 16.68 -0.03
C ALA A 228 20.40 17.04 -0.37
N TYR A 229 20.60 18.18 -1.03
CA TYR A 229 21.89 18.71 -1.40
C TYR A 229 21.89 20.24 -1.31
N LYS A 230 23.08 20.88 -1.21
CA LYS A 230 23.18 22.33 -1.08
C LYS A 230 22.69 23.03 -2.35
N THR A 231 21.79 24.00 -2.22
CA THR A 231 21.31 24.78 -3.38
C THR A 231 22.49 25.43 -4.11
N GLY A 232 22.52 25.26 -5.45
CA GLY A 232 23.59 25.75 -6.30
C GLY A 232 24.80 24.80 -6.42
N ASP A 233 24.79 23.64 -5.76
CA ASP A 233 25.79 22.61 -6.00
C ASP A 233 25.58 21.96 -7.38
N SER A 234 26.47 22.24 -8.31
CA SER A 234 26.42 21.69 -9.69
C SER A 234 26.59 20.18 -9.74
N LYS A 235 27.25 19.59 -8.73
CA LYS A 235 27.45 18.13 -8.62
C LYS A 235 26.27 17.43 -7.94
N LYS A 236 25.37 18.20 -7.31
CA LYS A 236 24.22 17.70 -6.56
C LYS A 236 24.61 16.59 -5.57
N THR A 237 25.71 16.83 -4.84
CA THR A 237 26.24 15.86 -3.88
C THR A 237 25.24 15.69 -2.74
N ALA A 238 24.63 14.52 -2.65
CA ALA A 238 23.68 14.22 -1.60
C ALA A 238 24.34 14.27 -0.22
N LEU A 239 23.76 15.04 0.69
CA LEU A 239 24.17 15.10 2.11
C LEU A 239 23.44 14.04 2.92
N ALA A 240 22.20 13.76 2.57
CA ALA A 240 21.37 12.69 3.11
C ALA A 240 20.36 12.23 2.07
N THR A 241 19.94 10.97 2.16
CA THR A 241 18.93 10.36 1.30
C THR A 241 18.02 9.51 2.16
N ASP A 242 16.73 9.52 1.83
CA ASP A 242 15.71 8.69 2.47
C ASP A 242 14.80 8.03 1.44
N PHE A 243 14.10 7.00 1.87
CA PHE A 243 13.16 6.21 1.06
C PHE A 243 11.81 6.12 1.76
N HIS A 244 10.75 6.47 1.05
CA HIS A 244 9.37 6.36 1.52
C HIS A 244 8.63 5.30 0.73
N LYS A 245 8.22 4.23 1.42
CA LYS A 245 7.45 3.15 0.81
C LYS A 245 6.01 3.58 0.57
N ILE A 246 5.52 3.33 -0.64
CA ILE A 246 4.13 3.57 -1.02
C ILE A 246 3.56 2.28 -1.61
N THR A 247 2.34 1.94 -1.23
CA THR A 247 1.58 0.83 -1.81
C THR A 247 0.46 1.43 -2.66
N ASP A 248 0.50 1.20 -3.97
CA ASP A 248 -0.67 1.39 -4.82
C ASP A 248 -1.57 0.17 -4.66
N ILE A 249 -2.71 0.38 -4.04
CA ILE A 249 -3.77 -0.61 -3.96
C ILE A 249 -4.47 -0.55 -5.31
N GLY A 250 -4.02 -1.41 -6.22
CA GLY A 250 -4.51 -1.46 -7.60
C GLY A 250 -6.02 -1.60 -7.68
N ASP A 251 -6.54 -1.27 -8.85
CA ASP A 251 -7.92 -1.51 -9.19
C ASP A 251 -8.23 -3.00 -9.04
N GLU A 252 -9.32 -3.34 -8.39
CA GLU A 252 -9.84 -4.69 -8.48
C GLU A 252 -10.33 -4.90 -9.91
N TYR A 253 -9.92 -6.02 -10.50
CA TYR A 253 -10.37 -6.41 -11.82
C TYR A 253 -11.23 -7.67 -11.74
N GLU A 254 -12.30 -7.68 -12.48
CA GLU A 254 -13.11 -8.87 -12.69
C GLU A 254 -12.83 -9.42 -14.09
N LEU A 255 -12.39 -10.68 -14.15
CA LEU A 255 -12.22 -11.40 -15.40
C LEU A 255 -13.46 -12.25 -15.65
N GLU A 256 -14.15 -11.95 -16.72
CA GLU A 256 -15.29 -12.71 -17.20
C GLU A 256 -14.98 -13.38 -18.55
N ALA A 257 -15.79 -14.36 -18.92
CA ALA A 257 -15.77 -14.92 -20.26
C ALA A 257 -17.15 -14.92 -20.87
N SER A 258 -17.21 -14.65 -22.16
CA SER A 258 -18.40 -14.84 -22.96
C SER A 258 -18.19 -15.91 -24.03
N VAL A 259 -19.26 -16.56 -24.41
CA VAL A 259 -19.28 -17.54 -25.51
C VAL A 259 -20.16 -17.00 -26.62
N ASP A 260 -19.70 -17.09 -27.86
CA ASP A 260 -20.43 -16.53 -28.99
C ASP A 260 -21.70 -17.36 -29.38
N LYS A 261 -21.62 -18.65 -29.14
CA LYS A 261 -22.72 -19.61 -29.44
C LYS A 261 -22.47 -20.95 -28.75
N ASP A 262 -23.52 -21.76 -28.61
CA ASP A 262 -23.38 -23.15 -28.22
C ASP A 262 -22.64 -23.96 -29.29
N TRP A 263 -21.93 -25.00 -28.83
CA TRP A 263 -21.26 -25.90 -29.77
C TRP A 263 -22.25 -26.73 -30.56
N ASP A 264 -22.12 -26.68 -31.88
CA ASP A 264 -23.02 -27.35 -32.82
C ASP A 264 -22.54 -28.77 -33.24
N GLY A 265 -21.45 -29.24 -32.62
CA GLY A 265 -20.85 -30.54 -32.91
C GLY A 265 -19.89 -30.55 -34.09
N VAL A 266 -19.75 -29.46 -34.82
CA VAL A 266 -18.95 -29.37 -36.05
C VAL A 266 -18.00 -28.15 -36.03
N ASN A 267 -18.52 -27.00 -35.67
CA ASN A 267 -17.78 -25.75 -35.67
C ASN A 267 -17.15 -25.46 -34.31
N SER A 268 -16.12 -24.61 -34.32
CA SER A 268 -15.54 -24.13 -33.06
C SER A 268 -16.48 -23.20 -32.31
N GLN A 269 -16.45 -23.28 -31.00
CA GLN A 269 -17.08 -22.33 -30.09
C GLN A 269 -16.03 -21.27 -29.69
N ARG A 270 -16.39 -20.01 -29.86
CA ARG A 270 -15.45 -18.93 -29.52
C ARG A 270 -15.67 -18.46 -28.10
N VAL A 271 -14.60 -18.45 -27.31
CA VAL A 271 -14.57 -17.91 -25.95
C VAL A 271 -13.78 -16.62 -25.96
N THR A 272 -14.34 -15.56 -25.38
CA THR A 272 -13.71 -14.25 -25.27
C THR A 272 -13.56 -13.87 -23.82
N ALA A 273 -12.37 -13.45 -23.43
CA ALA A 273 -12.07 -12.90 -22.11
C ALA A 273 -12.43 -11.41 -22.06
N HIS A 274 -13.07 -11.00 -20.99
CA HIS A 274 -13.44 -9.62 -20.72
C HIS A 274 -12.89 -9.24 -19.35
N VAL A 275 -12.20 -8.12 -19.27
CA VAL A 275 -11.68 -7.57 -18.00
C VAL A 275 -12.39 -6.26 -17.73
N TYR A 276 -12.99 -6.17 -16.58
CA TYR A 276 -13.71 -5.00 -16.11
C TYR A 276 -12.97 -4.41 -14.89
N ARG A 277 -12.97 -3.10 -14.79
CA ARG A 277 -12.60 -2.44 -13.54
C ARG A 277 -13.71 -2.67 -12.51
N PHE A 278 -13.30 -2.92 -11.28
CA PHE A 278 -14.23 -3.08 -10.17
C PHE A 278 -13.91 -2.01 -9.13
N SER A 279 -14.81 -1.05 -8.97
CA SER A 279 -14.64 0.06 -8.03
C SER A 279 -15.82 0.11 -7.07
N SER A 280 -15.52 0.29 -5.79
CA SER A 280 -16.54 0.42 -4.73
C SER A 280 -17.57 -0.72 -4.69
N GLY A 281 -17.19 -1.91 -5.16
CA GLY A 281 -18.07 -3.07 -5.21
C GLY A 281 -18.98 -3.13 -6.45
N GLU A 282 -18.85 -2.19 -7.37
CA GLU A 282 -19.60 -2.15 -8.62
C GLU A 282 -18.70 -2.41 -9.83
N LYS A 283 -19.25 -3.13 -10.80
CA LYS A 283 -18.62 -3.41 -12.09
C LYS A 283 -18.61 -2.12 -12.92
N GLY A 284 -17.43 -1.66 -13.29
CA GLY A 284 -17.21 -0.48 -14.11
C GLY A 284 -16.98 -0.83 -15.58
N ASP A 285 -16.22 0.03 -16.26
CA ASP A 285 -15.94 -0.09 -17.70
C ASP A 285 -15.08 -1.30 -18.05
N GLU A 286 -15.34 -1.89 -19.21
CA GLU A 286 -14.48 -2.91 -19.78
C GLU A 286 -13.16 -2.30 -20.27
N ILE A 287 -12.06 -2.90 -19.86
CA ILE A 287 -10.70 -2.43 -20.18
C ILE A 287 -9.86 -3.43 -20.97
N THR A 288 -10.45 -4.55 -21.41
CA THR A 288 -9.76 -5.64 -22.12
C THR A 288 -8.85 -5.12 -23.24
N SER A 289 -9.34 -4.17 -24.04
CA SER A 289 -8.60 -3.60 -25.17
C SER A 289 -7.41 -2.72 -24.77
N SER A 290 -7.36 -2.22 -23.55
CA SER A 290 -6.26 -1.39 -23.04
C SER A 290 -5.13 -2.20 -22.42
N LEU A 291 -5.36 -3.48 -22.15
CA LEU A 291 -4.39 -4.37 -21.54
C LEU A 291 -3.35 -4.85 -22.57
N LYS A 292 -2.07 -4.83 -22.17
CA LYS A 292 -0.95 -5.20 -23.03
C LYS A 292 -0.39 -6.60 -22.76
N GLY A 293 -0.89 -7.27 -21.73
CA GLY A 293 -0.44 -8.59 -21.33
C GLY A 293 -1.05 -9.72 -22.16
N THR A 294 -0.76 -10.94 -21.77
CA THR A 294 -1.16 -12.16 -22.45
C THR A 294 -2.28 -12.86 -21.69
N PHE A 295 -3.39 -13.12 -22.38
CA PHE A 295 -4.43 -14.01 -21.89
C PHE A 295 -4.09 -15.45 -22.28
N THR A 296 -4.21 -16.37 -21.32
CA THR A 296 -4.06 -17.81 -21.53
C THR A 296 -5.32 -18.50 -21.08
N HIS A 297 -5.95 -19.22 -22.00
CA HIS A 297 -7.08 -20.10 -21.78
C HIS A 297 -6.55 -21.51 -21.58
N THR A 298 -6.90 -22.13 -20.46
CA THR A 298 -6.55 -23.53 -20.16
C THR A 298 -7.82 -24.35 -20.06
N PHE A 299 -7.96 -25.29 -20.96
CA PHE A 299 -9.15 -26.12 -21.06
C PHE A 299 -8.97 -27.42 -20.26
N ALA A 300 -10.01 -27.81 -19.55
CA ALA A 300 -10.05 -29.06 -18.81
C ALA A 300 -11.44 -29.69 -18.87
N SER A 301 -11.53 -31.00 -18.67
CA SER A 301 -12.79 -31.68 -18.56
C SER A 301 -13.59 -31.29 -17.32
N SER A 302 -14.90 -31.20 -17.42
CA SER A 302 -15.75 -30.73 -16.31
C SER A 302 -15.88 -31.74 -15.16
N LEU A 303 -15.72 -33.02 -15.42
CA LEU A 303 -15.85 -34.05 -14.39
C LEU A 303 -14.56 -34.29 -13.61
N ASN A 304 -13.44 -34.43 -14.30
CA ASN A 304 -12.21 -34.88 -13.68
C ASN A 304 -11.07 -33.86 -13.74
N ASN A 305 -11.29 -32.65 -14.26
CA ASN A 305 -10.28 -31.63 -14.53
C ASN A 305 -9.08 -32.13 -15.35
N ILE A 306 -9.31 -33.08 -16.23
CA ILE A 306 -8.27 -33.60 -17.13
C ILE A 306 -7.90 -32.48 -18.10
N PRO A 307 -6.60 -32.13 -18.24
CA PRO A 307 -6.17 -31.09 -19.16
C PRO A 307 -6.48 -31.46 -20.62
N LEU A 308 -7.14 -30.56 -21.35
CA LEU A 308 -7.50 -30.74 -22.76
C LEU A 308 -6.61 -29.91 -23.69
N GLY A 309 -5.92 -28.91 -23.18
CA GLY A 309 -5.01 -28.05 -23.90
C GLY A 309 -5.05 -26.58 -23.41
N SER A 310 -4.27 -25.73 -24.03
CA SER A 310 -4.27 -24.30 -23.76
C SER A 310 -4.10 -23.49 -25.05
N LYS A 311 -4.67 -22.26 -25.06
CA LYS A 311 -4.55 -21.29 -26.15
C LYS A 311 -4.30 -19.89 -25.59
N THR A 312 -3.62 -19.06 -26.34
CA THR A 312 -3.33 -17.67 -25.96
C THR A 312 -4.06 -16.69 -26.84
N GLY A 313 -4.62 -15.65 -26.24
CA GLY A 313 -5.35 -14.58 -26.91
C GLY A 313 -6.51 -14.08 -26.09
N VAL A 314 -7.03 -12.90 -26.40
CA VAL A 314 -8.25 -12.36 -25.79
C VAL A 314 -9.46 -13.22 -26.13
N ALA A 315 -9.53 -13.66 -27.38
CA ALA A 315 -10.55 -14.56 -27.88
C ALA A 315 -9.89 -15.78 -28.53
N VAL A 316 -10.35 -16.97 -28.16
CA VAL A 316 -9.83 -18.24 -28.63
C VAL A 316 -10.96 -19.19 -29.03
N ASP A 317 -10.67 -20.11 -29.95
CA ASP A 317 -11.64 -21.10 -30.41
C ASP A 317 -11.42 -22.42 -29.66
N VAL A 318 -12.46 -22.93 -29.04
CA VAL A 318 -12.57 -24.29 -28.56
C VAL A 318 -13.01 -25.14 -29.74
N ASP A 319 -12.05 -25.76 -30.39
CA ASP A 319 -12.26 -26.48 -31.64
C ASP A 319 -12.47 -27.99 -31.47
N ALA A 320 -12.64 -28.67 -32.58
CA ALA A 320 -12.83 -30.12 -32.60
C ALA A 320 -11.68 -30.92 -31.97
N GLU A 321 -10.46 -30.36 -31.93
CA GLU A 321 -9.34 -31.01 -31.26
C GLU A 321 -9.51 -31.03 -29.73
N ILE A 322 -10.02 -29.94 -29.16
CA ILE A 322 -10.32 -29.83 -27.72
C ILE A 322 -11.52 -30.67 -27.38
N TRP A 323 -12.63 -30.48 -28.13
CA TRP A 323 -13.86 -31.24 -27.94
C TRP A 323 -13.69 -32.74 -28.14
N GLY A 324 -12.88 -33.17 -29.10
CA GLY A 324 -12.61 -34.58 -29.39
C GLY A 324 -11.83 -35.32 -28.30
N LYS A 325 -11.27 -34.61 -27.31
CA LYS A 325 -10.63 -35.23 -26.14
C LYS A 325 -11.61 -35.63 -25.03
N ILE A 326 -12.86 -35.16 -25.13
CA ILE A 326 -13.94 -35.56 -24.22
C ILE A 326 -14.50 -36.88 -24.68
N THR A 327 -14.53 -37.86 -23.82
CA THR A 327 -14.98 -39.25 -24.12
C THR A 327 -16.30 -39.62 -23.50
N ASN A 328 -16.89 -38.74 -22.70
CA ASN A 328 -18.13 -38.97 -22.00
C ASN A 328 -19.19 -37.93 -22.42
N ASP A 329 -20.33 -38.36 -22.92
CA ASP A 329 -21.42 -37.51 -23.42
C ASP A 329 -22.02 -36.56 -22.35
N ASN A 330 -21.74 -36.77 -21.07
CA ASN A 330 -22.18 -35.92 -19.96
C ASN A 330 -21.05 -34.99 -19.46
N GLU A 331 -19.99 -34.82 -20.22
CA GLU A 331 -18.83 -34.04 -19.85
C GLU A 331 -18.70 -32.80 -20.73
N ASP A 332 -18.48 -31.68 -20.10
CA ASP A 332 -18.29 -30.39 -20.75
C ASP A 332 -16.81 -29.94 -20.68
N VAL A 333 -16.44 -28.97 -21.50
CA VAL A 333 -15.16 -28.26 -21.43
C VAL A 333 -15.29 -27.11 -20.47
N ARG A 334 -14.36 -27.05 -19.49
CA ARG A 334 -14.15 -25.88 -18.63
C ARG A 334 -13.00 -25.07 -19.17
N ASP A 335 -13.16 -23.77 -19.22
CA ASP A 335 -12.10 -22.83 -19.53
C ASP A 335 -11.64 -22.09 -18.26
N PHE A 336 -10.35 -22.13 -17.99
CA PHE A 336 -9.68 -21.38 -16.95
C PHE A 336 -8.83 -20.30 -17.61
N ILE A 337 -9.23 -19.05 -17.41
CA ILE A 337 -8.55 -17.92 -18.03
C ILE A 337 -7.61 -17.29 -17.01
N SER A 338 -6.36 -17.05 -17.44
CA SER A 338 -5.37 -16.29 -16.69
C SER A 338 -4.86 -15.15 -17.56
N TYR A 339 -4.55 -14.02 -16.92
CA TYR A 339 -3.93 -12.86 -17.53
C TYR A 339 -2.56 -12.65 -16.91
N LYS A 340 -1.56 -12.39 -17.74
CA LYS A 340 -0.20 -12.01 -17.34
C LYS A 340 0.19 -10.71 -18.04
N ALA A 341 0.44 -9.66 -17.24
CA ALA A 341 0.94 -8.37 -17.69
C ALA A 341 2.40 -8.46 -18.20
#